data_e6c838d40077e393716e73ff76d4a9d5
#
_entry.id   e6c838d40077e393716e73ff76d4a9d5
#
_cell.length_a   1.000
_cell.length_b   1.000
_cell.length_c   1.000
_cell.angle_alpha   90.00
_cell.angle_beta   90.00
_cell.angle_gamma   90.00
#
_symmetry.space_group_name_H-M   'P 1'
#
loop_
_entity.id
_entity.type
_entity.pdbx_description
1 polymer ?
#
loop_
_entity_poly.entity_id
_entity_poly.type
_entity_poly.pdbx_seq_one_letter_code
_entity_poly.pdbx_strand_id
1 'polypeptide(L)'
;MTRLLCLAALALFTNHFSLITSSQAADRPNILWITSEDHSPNMGCYGDKFASTPNVDALAARGMLFRRAWSCAPVCAPARTTLISGLYPPSTGAEHMRSMVPLPVGFKMYPQFLREAGYYCSNNSKEDYNLAKPGQVWDESNGKAHWKNRTAGQPFFAIFNSTKSHESQIRTRPHIAVHDPAKVRVPAYHPDTPEVRQDWAQYYDKVSEVDADAGRHLKELTDAGLADDTIIFYYADHGSGMPRSKRWPCNSGLQVPVVVHFPAKWKHLAPPEYKAGGASDRLISFVDFAPTVLSLAGIQPPAWMQGHAFAGKFPAPMQPFIFGFRGRMDERIDCVRSATDGRYVYVRNFMPHLSQGQHVDYQFATPTTRVWFDLFKSGKATEAQSIFWRVPKAPEELYDLTTDPDEVKNLAASPQ
;
A
#
# COMPACT_ATOMS: atom_id res chain seq x y z
N MET A 1 -45.69 -40.77 78.95
CA MET A 1 -44.19 -40.74 78.82
C MET A 1 -43.83 -40.93 77.41
N THR A 2 -43.61 -39.83 76.70
CA THR A 2 -43.30 -39.82 75.26
C THR A 2 -42.09 -38.97 75.06
N ARG A 3 -40.96 -39.52 74.56
CA ARG A 3 -39.70 -38.83 74.32
C ARG A 3 -39.73 -38.24 72.91
N LEU A 4 -39.47 -36.94 72.83
CA LEU A 4 -39.29 -36.20 71.62
C LEU A 4 -37.84 -36.38 71.11
N LEU A 5 -37.67 -36.89 69.93
CA LEU A 5 -36.37 -36.87 69.17
C LEU A 5 -36.29 -35.61 68.28
N CYS A 6 -35.38 -34.76 68.60
CA CYS A 6 -34.98 -33.65 67.67
C CYS A 6 -33.95 -34.19 66.68
N LEU A 7 -34.26 -34.18 65.39
CA LEU A 7 -33.29 -34.33 64.28
C LEU A 7 -32.78 -32.96 63.90
N ALA A 8 -31.50 -32.75 64.12
CA ALA A 8 -30.77 -31.56 63.56
C ALA A 8 -30.30 -31.88 62.15
N ALA A 9 -30.86 -31.20 61.17
CA ALA A 9 -30.40 -31.25 59.78
C ALA A 9 -29.20 -30.32 59.59
N LEU A 10 -28.02 -30.88 59.33
CA LEU A 10 -26.80 -30.16 59.02
C LEU A 10 -26.78 -29.86 57.53
N ALA A 11 -27.07 -28.59 57.15
CA ALA A 11 -26.98 -28.13 55.74
C ALA A 11 -25.52 -27.88 55.40
N LEU A 12 -24.92 -28.74 54.58
CA LEU A 12 -23.62 -28.55 53.95
C LEU A 12 -23.76 -27.56 52.81
N PHE A 13 -23.36 -26.31 53.02
CA PHE A 13 -23.14 -25.33 51.95
C PHE A 13 -21.83 -25.68 51.23
N THR A 14 -21.92 -26.34 50.07
CA THR A 14 -20.80 -26.47 49.15
C THR A 14 -20.65 -25.18 48.38
N ASN A 15 -19.68 -24.32 48.77
CA ASN A 15 -19.24 -23.19 48.00
C ASN A 15 -18.60 -23.70 46.69
N HIS A 16 -19.33 -23.67 45.60
CA HIS A 16 -18.76 -23.81 44.27
C HIS A 16 -18.03 -22.49 43.92
N PHE A 17 -16.75 -22.42 44.26
CA PHE A 17 -15.84 -21.44 43.62
C PHE A 17 -15.74 -21.86 42.15
N SER A 18 -16.52 -21.21 41.28
CA SER A 18 -16.26 -21.19 39.84
C SER A 18 -14.94 -20.53 39.64
N LEU A 19 -13.89 -21.31 39.41
CA LEU A 19 -12.64 -20.81 38.83
C LEU A 19 -12.99 -20.21 37.45
N ILE A 20 -13.19 -18.90 37.44
CA ILE A 20 -13.14 -18.15 36.19
C ILE A 20 -11.68 -18.26 35.71
N THR A 21 -11.42 -19.30 34.93
CA THR A 21 -10.20 -19.34 34.13
C THR A 21 -10.29 -18.13 33.20
N SER A 22 -9.58 -17.06 33.58
CA SER A 22 -9.28 -15.99 32.61
C SER A 22 -8.61 -16.70 31.44
N SER A 23 -9.35 -16.85 30.34
CA SER A 23 -8.74 -17.18 29.06
C SER A 23 -7.66 -16.13 28.85
N GLN A 24 -6.41 -16.53 29.04
CA GLN A 24 -5.27 -15.69 28.77
C GLN A 24 -5.41 -15.33 27.28
N ALA A 25 -5.78 -14.08 26.99
CA ALA A 25 -5.90 -13.61 25.64
C ALA A 25 -4.62 -14.03 24.91
N ALA A 26 -4.76 -14.79 23.83
CA ALA A 26 -3.62 -15.29 23.08
C ALA A 26 -2.71 -14.10 22.80
N ASP A 27 -1.43 -14.23 23.15
CA ASP A 27 -0.43 -13.17 22.94
C ASP A 27 -0.39 -12.85 21.43
N ARG A 28 -0.79 -11.66 21.03
CA ARG A 28 -0.97 -11.23 19.65
C ARG A 28 -0.22 -9.93 19.40
N PRO A 29 0.47 -9.77 18.26
CA PRO A 29 1.19 -8.55 17.95
C PRO A 29 0.24 -7.38 17.78
N ASN A 30 0.63 -6.21 18.22
CA ASN A 30 0.11 -4.98 17.65
C ASN A 30 0.62 -4.85 16.20
N ILE A 31 -0.19 -4.26 15.32
CA ILE A 31 0.19 -4.04 13.94
C ILE A 31 -0.03 -2.57 13.60
N LEU A 32 1.03 -1.91 13.15
CA LEU A 32 1.01 -0.51 12.75
C LEU A 32 1.33 -0.39 11.27
N TRP A 33 0.45 0.23 10.51
CA TRP A 33 0.69 0.64 9.13
C TRP A 33 0.87 2.15 9.07
N ILE A 34 1.99 2.60 8.50
CA ILE A 34 2.25 4.00 8.16
C ILE A 34 2.30 4.07 6.65
N THR A 35 1.39 4.84 6.05
CA THR A 35 1.26 4.89 4.60
C THR A 35 1.46 6.30 4.06
N SER A 36 1.99 6.39 2.84
CA SER A 36 2.04 7.60 2.03
C SER A 36 1.14 7.46 0.81
N GLU A 37 0.74 8.58 0.22
CA GLU A 37 0.09 8.61 -1.08
C GLU A 37 1.10 8.85 -2.20
N ASP A 38 0.78 8.38 -3.41
CA ASP A 38 1.44 8.75 -4.65
C ASP A 38 2.99 8.71 -4.58
N HIS A 39 3.58 7.64 -4.05
CA HIS A 39 4.99 7.60 -3.71
C HIS A 39 5.67 6.33 -4.22
N SER A 40 6.56 6.49 -5.21
CA SER A 40 7.47 5.44 -5.70
C SER A 40 8.65 5.21 -4.73
N PRO A 41 9.53 4.20 -4.94
CA PRO A 41 10.70 3.93 -4.08
C PRO A 41 11.80 5.02 -4.14
N ASN A 42 11.42 6.29 -4.18
CA ASN A 42 12.33 7.44 -4.16
C ASN A 42 12.75 7.76 -2.70
N MET A 43 13.55 6.87 -2.12
CA MET A 43 13.97 6.93 -0.71
C MET A 43 15.45 6.52 -0.57
N GLY A 44 16.11 7.01 0.47
CA GLY A 44 17.51 6.70 0.75
C GLY A 44 17.78 5.19 0.89
N CYS A 45 16.92 4.46 1.62
CA CYS A 45 17.03 3.01 1.81
C CYS A 45 16.86 2.20 0.51
N TYR A 46 16.27 2.78 -0.55
CA TYR A 46 16.21 2.20 -1.90
C TYR A 46 17.39 2.63 -2.79
N GLY A 47 18.35 3.40 -2.25
CA GLY A 47 19.54 3.85 -2.96
C GLY A 47 19.38 5.18 -3.70
N ASP A 48 18.27 5.88 -3.54
CA ASP A 48 18.06 7.22 -4.08
C ASP A 48 18.83 8.25 -3.25
N LYS A 49 19.94 8.74 -3.79
CA LYS A 49 20.82 9.71 -3.11
C LYS A 49 20.28 11.14 -3.10
N PHE A 50 19.25 11.41 -3.90
CA PHE A 50 18.62 12.72 -3.93
C PHE A 50 17.51 12.84 -2.87
N ALA A 51 16.90 11.73 -2.50
CA ALA A 51 15.86 11.68 -1.47
C ALA A 51 16.41 11.97 -0.06
N SER A 52 15.60 12.62 0.78
CA SER A 52 15.89 12.86 2.20
C SER A 52 14.80 12.19 3.04
N THR A 53 15.06 10.94 3.48
CA THR A 53 14.09 10.07 4.17
C THR A 53 14.67 9.39 5.42
N PRO A 54 15.29 10.14 6.36
CA PRO A 54 16.07 9.58 7.45
C PRO A 54 15.26 8.69 8.41
N ASN A 55 13.95 8.94 8.59
CA ASN A 55 13.11 8.19 9.52
C ASN A 55 12.76 6.81 8.99
N VAL A 56 12.38 6.73 7.71
CA VAL A 56 12.08 5.46 7.04
C VAL A 56 13.37 4.69 6.75
N ASP A 57 14.47 5.37 6.44
CA ASP A 57 15.79 4.75 6.29
C ASP A 57 16.22 4.09 7.61
N ALA A 58 16.00 4.75 8.75
CA ALA A 58 16.25 4.17 10.08
C ALA A 58 15.30 2.98 10.39
N LEU A 59 14.05 3.01 9.93
CA LEU A 59 13.15 1.87 10.03
C LEU A 59 13.66 0.70 9.17
N ALA A 60 14.11 0.96 7.96
CA ALA A 60 14.68 -0.05 7.06
C ALA A 60 15.96 -0.69 7.63
N ALA A 61 16.81 0.10 8.30
CA ALA A 61 18.03 -0.39 8.93
C ALA A 61 17.77 -1.42 10.05
N ARG A 62 16.59 -1.42 10.67
CA ARG A 62 16.17 -2.40 11.68
C ARG A 62 15.06 -3.34 11.22
N GLY A 63 14.48 -3.09 10.05
CA GLY A 63 13.46 -3.90 9.39
C GLY A 63 14.02 -4.63 8.18
N MET A 64 13.14 -5.04 7.28
CA MET A 64 13.50 -5.60 5.99
C MET A 64 12.79 -4.81 4.88
N LEU A 65 13.54 -4.50 3.83
CA LEU A 65 13.07 -3.79 2.65
C LEU A 65 12.66 -4.81 1.58
N PHE A 66 11.51 -4.58 0.92
CA PHE A 66 11.07 -5.36 -0.23
C PHE A 66 11.29 -4.54 -1.51
N ARG A 67 12.15 -5.03 -2.42
CA ARG A 67 12.50 -4.31 -3.65
C ARG A 67 11.44 -4.42 -4.74
N ARG A 68 10.61 -5.46 -4.70
CA ARG A 68 9.68 -5.85 -5.79
C ARG A 68 8.24 -5.92 -5.27
N ALA A 69 7.72 -4.76 -4.88
CA ALA A 69 6.36 -4.63 -4.37
C ALA A 69 5.50 -3.78 -5.31
N TRP A 70 4.31 -4.28 -5.67
CA TRP A 70 3.36 -3.60 -6.55
C TRP A 70 2.00 -3.36 -5.90
N SER A 71 1.40 -2.21 -6.20
CA SER A 71 0.09 -1.80 -5.70
C SER A 71 -1.12 -2.46 -6.39
N CYS A 72 -0.96 -3.22 -7.45
CA CYS A 72 -1.99 -3.73 -8.36
C CYS A 72 -2.67 -2.68 -9.24
N ALA A 73 -2.88 -1.46 -8.77
CA ALA A 73 -3.50 -0.38 -9.53
C ALA A 73 -2.77 0.93 -9.29
N PRO A 74 -2.51 1.74 -10.33
CA PRO A 74 -1.71 2.96 -10.22
C PRO A 74 -2.55 4.19 -9.83
N VAL A 75 -3.54 4.02 -8.95
CA VAL A 75 -4.39 5.09 -8.42
C VAL A 75 -5.04 4.68 -7.10
N CYS A 76 -5.29 5.65 -6.21
CA CYS A 76 -5.69 5.44 -4.82
C CYS A 76 -6.86 4.45 -4.64
N ALA A 77 -8.04 4.72 -5.22
CA ALA A 77 -9.24 3.97 -4.90
C ALA A 77 -9.17 2.49 -5.30
N PRO A 78 -8.78 2.08 -6.53
CA PRO A 78 -8.60 0.67 -6.86
C PRO A 78 -7.46 -0.01 -6.06
N ALA A 79 -6.35 0.70 -5.79
CA ALA A 79 -5.26 0.16 -4.98
C ALA A 79 -5.72 -0.12 -3.53
N ARG A 80 -6.43 0.82 -2.91
CA ARG A 80 -6.99 0.68 -1.57
C ARG A 80 -8.11 -0.35 -1.50
N THR A 81 -8.86 -0.55 -2.59
CA THR A 81 -9.83 -1.65 -2.73
C THR A 81 -9.15 -3.00 -2.63
N THR A 82 -8.00 -3.16 -3.30
CA THR A 82 -7.20 -4.39 -3.21
C THR A 82 -6.70 -4.62 -1.78
N LEU A 83 -6.14 -3.59 -1.14
CA LEU A 83 -5.66 -3.66 0.24
C LEU A 83 -6.74 -4.09 1.22
N ILE A 84 -7.95 -3.48 1.14
CA ILE A 84 -9.00 -3.70 2.14
C ILE A 84 -9.72 -5.05 1.99
N SER A 85 -9.74 -5.61 0.76
CA SER A 85 -10.50 -6.82 0.45
C SER A 85 -9.65 -8.07 0.29
N GLY A 86 -8.37 -7.96 -0.09
CA GLY A 86 -7.55 -9.09 -0.52
C GLY A 86 -7.99 -9.68 -1.87
N LEU A 87 -8.70 -8.87 -2.69
CA LEU A 87 -9.20 -9.26 -4.01
C LEU A 87 -8.68 -8.30 -5.08
N TYR A 88 -8.43 -8.82 -6.27
CA TYR A 88 -8.23 -7.95 -7.42
C TYR A 88 -9.54 -7.28 -7.82
N PRO A 89 -9.65 -5.95 -7.87
CA PRO A 89 -10.86 -5.22 -8.23
C PRO A 89 -11.56 -5.69 -9.53
N PRO A 90 -10.85 -6.11 -10.59
CA PRO A 90 -11.51 -6.69 -11.77
C PRO A 90 -12.35 -7.95 -11.49
N SER A 91 -12.03 -8.70 -10.42
CA SER A 91 -12.80 -9.89 -10.02
C SER A 91 -14.15 -9.58 -9.40
N THR A 92 -14.33 -8.34 -8.92
CA THR A 92 -15.54 -7.88 -8.22
C THR A 92 -16.29 -6.78 -8.98
N GLY A 93 -15.79 -6.35 -10.15
CA GLY A 93 -16.31 -5.18 -10.88
C GLY A 93 -15.94 -3.83 -10.25
N ALA A 94 -15.01 -3.81 -9.30
CA ALA A 94 -14.58 -2.61 -8.59
C ALA A 94 -13.35 -1.93 -9.22
N GLU A 95 -12.98 -2.27 -10.46
CA GLU A 95 -11.79 -1.72 -11.14
C GLU A 95 -11.94 -0.27 -11.57
N HIS A 96 -13.17 0.22 -11.67
CA HIS A 96 -13.44 1.59 -12.05
C HIS A 96 -13.43 2.51 -10.83
N MET A 97 -12.65 3.56 -10.90
CA MET A 97 -12.51 4.51 -9.80
C MET A 97 -13.88 5.05 -9.34
N ARG A 98 -14.17 4.97 -8.04
CA ARG A 98 -15.44 5.34 -7.38
C ARG A 98 -16.66 4.54 -7.82
N SER A 99 -16.48 3.25 -8.12
CA SER A 99 -17.57 2.36 -8.56
C SER A 99 -18.56 2.00 -7.44
N MET A 100 -18.15 2.00 -6.18
CA MET A 100 -19.01 1.71 -5.00
C MET A 100 -19.76 0.37 -5.11
N VAL A 101 -19.09 -0.66 -5.59
CA VAL A 101 -19.65 -2.00 -5.77
C VAL A 101 -19.82 -2.71 -4.41
N PRO A 102 -20.91 -3.43 -4.15
CA PRO A 102 -21.01 -4.28 -2.97
C PRO A 102 -20.09 -5.51 -3.11
N LEU A 103 -19.51 -5.93 -1.99
CA LEU A 103 -18.85 -7.24 -1.93
C LEU A 103 -19.88 -8.38 -2.06
N PRO A 104 -19.48 -9.55 -2.58
CA PRO A 104 -20.35 -10.74 -2.57
C PRO A 104 -20.86 -11.06 -1.17
N VAL A 105 -22.04 -11.65 -1.08
CA VAL A 105 -22.66 -12.03 0.21
C VAL A 105 -21.73 -12.94 1.00
N GLY A 106 -21.52 -12.63 2.26
CA GLY A 106 -20.61 -13.37 3.16
C GLY A 106 -19.13 -12.93 3.11
N PHE A 107 -18.75 -12.06 2.17
CA PHE A 107 -17.40 -11.50 2.12
C PHE A 107 -17.30 -10.33 3.09
N LYS A 108 -16.12 -10.16 3.68
CA LYS A 108 -15.81 -9.11 4.64
C LYS A 108 -14.54 -8.37 4.23
N MET A 109 -14.43 -7.12 4.64
CA MET A 109 -13.16 -6.40 4.66
C MET A 109 -12.30 -6.91 5.80
N TYR A 110 -10.97 -7.06 5.59
CA TYR A 110 -10.11 -7.75 6.56
C TYR A 110 -10.14 -7.17 7.99
N PRO A 111 -10.35 -5.86 8.24
CA PRO A 111 -10.44 -5.36 9.62
C PRO A 111 -11.61 -5.93 10.41
N GLN A 112 -12.69 -6.36 9.74
CA GLN A 112 -13.82 -7.01 10.42
C GLN A 112 -13.41 -8.33 11.08
N PHE A 113 -12.54 -9.12 10.42
CA PHE A 113 -11.99 -10.35 11.02
C PHE A 113 -11.07 -10.04 12.20
N LEU A 114 -10.25 -8.97 12.11
CA LEU A 114 -9.41 -8.53 13.23
C LEU A 114 -10.25 -8.10 14.44
N ARG A 115 -11.31 -7.32 14.20
CA ARG A 115 -12.24 -6.88 15.25
C ARG A 115 -12.96 -8.07 15.92
N GLU A 116 -13.42 -9.02 15.13
CA GLU A 116 -14.00 -10.28 15.64
C GLU A 116 -13.00 -11.09 16.48
N ALA A 117 -11.70 -10.96 16.19
CA ALA A 117 -10.64 -11.56 16.97
C ALA A 117 -10.19 -10.71 18.19
N GLY A 118 -10.85 -9.57 18.46
CA GLY A 118 -10.62 -8.74 19.63
C GLY A 118 -9.62 -7.59 19.43
N TYR A 119 -9.15 -7.34 18.20
CA TYR A 119 -8.34 -6.16 17.89
C TYR A 119 -9.17 -4.88 17.92
N TYR A 120 -8.57 -3.80 18.40
CA TYR A 120 -9.05 -2.46 18.12
C TYR A 120 -8.48 -1.98 16.79
N CYS A 121 -9.35 -1.67 15.83
CA CYS A 121 -8.96 -1.31 14.47
C CYS A 121 -9.23 0.17 14.19
N SER A 122 -8.17 0.96 13.94
CA SER A 122 -8.27 2.40 13.66
C SER A 122 -7.64 2.79 12.32
N ASN A 123 -8.29 3.71 11.60
CA ASN A 123 -7.84 4.24 10.33
C ASN A 123 -7.83 5.78 10.36
N ASN A 124 -6.66 6.38 10.26
CA ASN A 124 -6.47 7.84 10.24
C ASN A 124 -5.87 8.26 8.89
N SER A 125 -6.69 8.76 7.96
CA SER A 125 -8.14 8.80 7.96
C SER A 125 -8.70 8.50 6.57
N LYS A 126 -7.87 7.96 5.65
CA LYS A 126 -8.26 7.75 4.26
C LYS A 126 -8.80 6.33 4.05
N GLU A 127 -10.03 6.22 3.57
CA GLU A 127 -10.63 4.97 3.12
C GLU A 127 -10.52 4.82 1.60
N ASP A 128 -11.24 5.62 0.86
CA ASP A 128 -11.23 5.69 -0.62
C ASP A 128 -11.41 4.31 -1.29
N TYR A 129 -12.30 3.47 -0.74
CA TYR A 129 -12.58 2.16 -1.31
C TYR A 129 -13.62 2.26 -2.42
N ASN A 130 -13.43 1.53 -3.54
CA ASN A 130 -14.44 1.38 -4.58
C ASN A 130 -15.57 0.42 -4.18
N LEU A 131 -15.65 0.05 -2.93
CA LEU A 131 -16.58 -0.92 -2.38
C LEU A 131 -17.53 -0.26 -1.40
N ALA A 132 -18.79 -0.67 -1.43
CA ALA A 132 -19.71 -0.40 -0.34
C ALA A 132 -19.27 -1.18 0.90
N LYS A 133 -19.25 -0.53 2.07
CA LYS A 133 -18.83 -1.19 3.31
C LYS A 133 -19.87 -2.22 3.76
N PRO A 134 -19.48 -3.48 3.99
CA PRO A 134 -20.38 -4.53 4.48
C PRO A 134 -20.57 -4.43 6.01
N GLY A 135 -21.14 -3.33 6.48
CA GLY A 135 -21.30 -3.04 7.91
C GLY A 135 -20.13 -2.24 8.51
N GLN A 136 -19.93 -2.39 9.82
CA GLN A 136 -18.86 -1.67 10.52
C GLN A 136 -17.50 -2.33 10.27
N VAL A 137 -16.62 -1.62 9.56
CA VAL A 137 -15.27 -2.09 9.20
C VAL A 137 -14.25 -1.74 10.28
N TRP A 138 -14.26 -0.50 10.74
CA TRP A 138 -13.33 0.07 11.72
C TRP A 138 -14.02 0.36 13.04
N ASP A 139 -13.28 0.35 14.15
CA ASP A 139 -13.77 0.93 15.40
C ASP A 139 -13.77 2.45 15.29
N GLU A 140 -12.71 3.03 14.71
CA GLU A 140 -12.63 4.45 14.35
C GLU A 140 -11.99 4.63 12.97
N SER A 141 -12.62 5.50 12.13
CA SER A 141 -12.06 5.90 10.84
C SER A 141 -12.31 7.38 10.62
N ASN A 142 -11.38 8.22 11.06
CA ASN A 142 -11.42 9.68 11.00
C ASN A 142 -10.06 10.28 11.34
N GLY A 143 -9.91 11.61 11.26
CA GLY A 143 -8.65 12.32 11.55
C GLY A 143 -8.19 12.28 13.03
N LYS A 144 -9.00 11.75 13.95
CA LYS A 144 -8.67 11.56 15.37
C LYS A 144 -8.47 10.08 15.73
N ALA A 145 -8.75 9.18 14.78
CA ALA A 145 -8.59 7.73 14.98
C ALA A 145 -7.15 7.40 15.35
N HIS A 146 -6.96 6.68 16.46
CA HIS A 146 -5.63 6.43 16.98
C HIS A 146 -5.62 5.15 17.83
N TRP A 147 -4.55 4.35 17.78
CA TRP A 147 -4.39 3.17 18.63
C TRP A 147 -4.44 3.49 20.13
N LYS A 148 -4.19 4.75 20.55
CA LYS A 148 -4.30 5.20 21.94
C LYS A 148 -5.73 5.15 22.49
N ASN A 149 -6.74 5.17 21.60
CA ASN A 149 -8.15 5.19 21.99
C ASN A 149 -8.70 3.80 22.38
N ARG A 150 -7.88 2.75 22.24
CA ARG A 150 -8.24 1.37 22.60
C ARG A 150 -8.33 1.17 24.11
N THR A 151 -9.00 0.11 24.54
CA THR A 151 -8.92 -0.37 25.93
C THR A 151 -7.48 -0.78 26.27
N ALA A 152 -7.07 -0.53 27.53
CA ALA A 152 -5.74 -0.91 27.99
C ALA A 152 -5.49 -2.42 27.81
N GLY A 153 -4.34 -2.80 27.27
CA GLY A 153 -3.96 -4.17 27.00
C GLY A 153 -4.62 -4.81 25.77
N GLN A 154 -5.57 -4.14 25.10
CA GLN A 154 -6.17 -4.62 23.87
C GLN A 154 -5.16 -4.55 22.72
N PRO A 155 -4.96 -5.62 21.91
CA PRO A 155 -4.15 -5.53 20.72
C PRO A 155 -4.79 -4.58 19.70
N PHE A 156 -3.96 -3.87 18.92
CA PHE A 156 -4.47 -2.95 17.91
C PHE A 156 -3.94 -3.26 16.51
N PHE A 157 -4.77 -2.90 15.53
CA PHE A 157 -4.38 -2.67 14.16
C PHE A 157 -4.67 -1.20 13.82
N ALA A 158 -3.63 -0.44 13.51
CA ALA A 158 -3.78 1.00 13.25
C ALA A 158 -3.12 1.40 11.93
N ILE A 159 -3.80 2.25 11.16
CA ILE A 159 -3.27 2.86 9.95
C ILE A 159 -3.20 4.37 10.12
N PHE A 160 -2.05 4.95 9.76
CA PHE A 160 -1.87 6.39 9.57
C PHE A 160 -1.55 6.66 8.09
N ASN A 161 -2.40 7.47 7.45
CA ASN A 161 -2.28 7.81 6.04
C ASN A 161 -1.78 9.25 5.89
N SER A 162 -0.55 9.45 5.38
CA SER A 162 -0.07 10.79 5.01
C SER A 162 -0.48 11.10 3.57
N THR A 163 -1.18 12.22 3.38
CA THR A 163 -1.62 12.72 2.07
C THR A 163 -0.70 13.80 1.50
N LYS A 164 0.43 14.05 2.15
CA LYS A 164 1.35 15.15 1.81
C LYS A 164 2.03 14.97 0.45
N SER A 165 2.23 13.73 -0.01
CA SER A 165 2.82 13.40 -1.31
C SER A 165 1.81 13.23 -2.44
N HIS A 166 0.50 13.42 -2.17
CA HIS A 166 -0.54 13.34 -3.20
C HIS A 166 -0.24 14.28 -4.38
N GLU A 167 -0.59 13.90 -5.61
CA GLU A 167 -0.28 14.66 -6.85
C GLU A 167 -0.66 16.15 -6.80
N SER A 168 -1.72 16.50 -6.06
CA SER A 168 -2.10 17.91 -5.88
C SER A 168 -1.03 18.74 -5.17
N GLN A 169 -0.22 18.12 -4.34
CA GLN A 169 0.83 18.81 -3.58
C GLN A 169 2.05 19.13 -4.43
N ILE A 170 2.28 18.40 -5.53
CA ILE A 170 3.36 18.65 -6.48
C ILE A 170 3.17 20.01 -7.20
N ARG A 171 1.92 20.41 -7.40
CA ARG A 171 1.55 21.65 -8.13
C ARG A 171 1.07 22.80 -7.25
N THR A 172 1.02 22.63 -5.94
CA THR A 172 0.64 23.71 -5.00
C THR A 172 1.70 24.81 -5.05
N ARG A 173 1.27 26.06 -5.29
CA ARG A 173 2.13 27.24 -5.35
C ARG A 173 1.57 28.36 -4.44
N PRO A 174 2.42 29.24 -3.85
CA PRO A 174 3.88 29.21 -3.97
C PRO A 174 4.53 28.05 -3.25
N HIS A 175 5.66 27.54 -3.77
CA HIS A 175 6.49 26.54 -3.11
C HIS A 175 7.97 26.90 -3.28
N ILE A 176 8.70 26.88 -2.17
CA ILE A 176 10.16 27.05 -2.18
C ILE A 176 10.76 25.66 -2.16
N ALA A 177 11.47 25.27 -3.21
CA ALA A 177 12.11 23.96 -3.30
C ALA A 177 13.23 23.84 -2.27
N VAL A 178 13.19 22.76 -1.49
CA VAL A 178 14.27 22.32 -0.59
C VAL A 178 15.26 21.47 -1.38
N HIS A 179 14.76 20.56 -2.23
CA HIS A 179 15.58 19.84 -3.19
C HIS A 179 15.86 20.72 -4.39
N ASP A 180 17.15 20.79 -4.81
CA ASP A 180 17.59 21.61 -5.94
C ASP A 180 17.05 21.06 -7.28
N PRO A 181 16.17 21.78 -7.99
CA PRO A 181 15.63 21.32 -9.28
C PRO A 181 16.71 21.03 -10.33
N ALA A 182 17.87 21.69 -10.25
CA ALA A 182 18.97 21.44 -11.20
C ALA A 182 19.61 20.06 -11.05
N LYS A 183 19.46 19.42 -9.88
CA LYS A 183 20.08 18.12 -9.55
C LYS A 183 19.11 16.93 -9.68
N VAL A 184 17.82 17.19 -9.89
CA VAL A 184 16.84 16.11 -9.98
C VAL A 184 17.06 15.27 -11.25
N ARG A 185 16.92 13.95 -11.14
CA ARG A 185 16.86 13.07 -12.30
C ARG A 185 15.49 13.22 -12.97
N VAL A 186 15.49 13.58 -14.23
CA VAL A 186 14.28 13.57 -15.07
C VAL A 186 14.25 12.25 -15.83
N PRO A 187 13.16 11.43 -15.72
CA PRO A 187 13.02 10.20 -16.50
C PRO A 187 13.01 10.48 -18.01
N ALA A 188 13.50 9.54 -18.82
CA ALA A 188 13.64 9.71 -20.27
C ALA A 188 12.35 10.03 -21.02
N TYR A 189 11.19 9.64 -20.47
CA TYR A 189 9.89 9.93 -21.05
C TYR A 189 9.38 11.35 -20.77
N HIS A 190 9.94 12.08 -19.80
CA HIS A 190 9.60 13.50 -19.56
C HIS A 190 10.54 14.44 -20.30
N PRO A 191 10.07 15.62 -20.75
CA PRO A 191 10.97 16.65 -21.25
C PRO A 191 11.78 17.25 -20.10
N ASP A 192 13.06 17.53 -20.36
CA ASP A 192 13.93 18.16 -19.39
C ASP A 192 13.80 19.69 -19.48
N THR A 193 12.80 20.23 -18.77
CA THR A 193 12.51 21.66 -18.70
C THR A 193 12.49 22.17 -17.26
N PRO A 194 12.61 23.48 -17.03
CA PRO A 194 12.53 24.05 -15.68
C PRO A 194 11.26 23.65 -14.92
N GLU A 195 10.10 23.60 -15.59
CA GLU A 195 8.81 23.25 -14.98
C GLU A 195 8.80 21.79 -14.53
N VAL A 196 9.30 20.88 -15.37
CA VAL A 196 9.39 19.43 -15.04
C VAL A 196 10.35 19.22 -13.89
N ARG A 197 11.52 19.86 -13.91
CA ARG A 197 12.49 19.78 -12.81
C ARG A 197 11.93 20.32 -11.50
N GLN A 198 11.16 21.43 -11.56
CA GLN A 198 10.50 22.01 -10.39
C GLN A 198 9.45 21.06 -9.82
N ASP A 199 8.60 20.44 -10.65
CA ASP A 199 7.59 19.50 -10.20
C ASP A 199 8.23 18.27 -9.55
N TRP A 200 9.31 17.72 -10.14
CA TRP A 200 10.06 16.61 -9.55
C TRP A 200 10.75 17.01 -8.22
N ALA A 201 11.37 18.17 -8.13
CA ALA A 201 11.98 18.65 -6.89
C ALA A 201 10.92 18.79 -5.78
N GLN A 202 9.77 19.38 -6.10
CA GLN A 202 8.66 19.50 -5.15
C GLN A 202 8.10 18.13 -4.73
N TYR A 203 8.04 17.15 -5.63
CA TYR A 203 7.69 15.79 -5.28
C TYR A 203 8.63 15.24 -4.19
N TYR A 204 9.96 15.39 -4.33
CA TYR A 204 10.91 14.96 -3.30
C TYR A 204 10.77 15.73 -1.99
N ASP A 205 10.45 17.02 -2.03
CA ASP A 205 10.15 17.79 -0.82
C ASP A 205 8.95 17.20 -0.08
N LYS A 206 7.90 16.80 -0.83
CA LYS A 206 6.72 16.15 -0.24
C LYS A 206 7.01 14.75 0.30
N VAL A 207 7.91 14.02 -0.32
CA VAL A 207 8.41 12.74 0.21
C VAL A 207 9.11 12.94 1.56
N SER A 208 9.93 14.01 1.70
CA SER A 208 10.58 14.34 2.99
C SER A 208 9.58 14.73 4.07
N GLU A 209 8.49 15.42 3.71
CA GLU A 209 7.41 15.74 4.66
C GLU A 209 6.66 14.47 5.13
N VAL A 210 6.47 13.49 4.25
CA VAL A 210 5.88 12.19 4.58
C VAL A 210 6.82 11.39 5.50
N ASP A 211 8.12 11.41 5.25
CA ASP A 211 9.12 10.78 6.12
C ASP A 211 9.08 11.36 7.53
N ALA A 212 8.94 12.68 7.65
CA ALA A 212 8.79 13.33 8.97
C ALA A 212 7.50 12.90 9.69
N ASP A 213 6.38 12.71 8.97
CA ASP A 213 5.16 12.14 9.55
C ASP A 213 5.38 10.70 10.05
N ALA A 214 6.08 9.88 9.25
CA ALA A 214 6.44 8.52 9.67
C ALA A 214 7.28 8.54 10.94
N GLY A 215 8.29 9.41 11.01
CA GLY A 215 9.14 9.60 12.19
C GLY A 215 8.33 9.95 13.44
N ARG A 216 7.33 10.82 13.31
CA ARG A 216 6.44 11.19 14.43
C ARG A 216 5.66 9.98 14.94
N HIS A 217 5.03 9.18 14.09
CA HIS A 217 4.27 8.00 14.49
C HIS A 217 5.16 6.90 15.11
N LEU A 218 6.36 6.70 14.57
CA LEU A 218 7.35 5.78 15.13
C LEU A 218 7.81 6.23 16.53
N LYS A 219 8.03 7.53 16.72
CA LYS A 219 8.37 8.11 18.03
C LYS A 219 7.24 7.94 19.03
N GLU A 220 6.00 8.26 18.66
CA GLU A 220 4.82 8.08 19.52
C GLU A 220 4.66 6.63 20.01
N LEU A 221 4.95 5.65 19.15
CA LEU A 221 4.92 4.23 19.50
C LEU A 221 6.03 3.88 20.51
N THR A 222 7.23 4.40 20.29
CA THR A 222 8.39 4.20 21.18
C THR A 222 8.16 4.85 22.55
N ASP A 223 7.69 6.09 22.58
CA ASP A 223 7.40 6.84 23.82
C ASP A 223 6.31 6.13 24.65
N ALA A 224 5.42 5.40 24.01
CA ALA A 224 4.39 4.59 24.69
C ALA A 224 4.89 3.22 25.17
N GLY A 225 6.14 2.86 24.93
CA GLY A 225 6.72 1.55 25.29
C GLY A 225 6.15 0.37 24.50
N LEU A 226 5.59 0.62 23.30
CA LEU A 226 4.91 -0.41 22.48
C LEU A 226 5.73 -0.88 21.28
N ALA A 227 6.93 -0.32 21.06
CA ALA A 227 7.74 -0.63 19.89
C ALA A 227 8.11 -2.13 19.81
N ASP A 228 8.44 -2.76 20.94
CA ASP A 228 8.83 -4.17 21.02
C ASP A 228 7.65 -5.14 20.91
N ASP A 229 6.42 -4.62 20.94
CA ASP A 229 5.18 -5.38 20.84
C ASP A 229 4.45 -5.16 19.51
N THR A 230 5.03 -4.37 18.61
CA THR A 230 4.35 -3.91 17.38
C THR A 230 5.12 -4.29 16.13
N ILE A 231 4.47 -5.02 15.22
CA ILE A 231 4.95 -5.21 13.84
C ILE A 231 4.60 -3.96 13.04
N ILE A 232 5.60 -3.37 12.36
CA ILE A 232 5.44 -2.07 11.69
C ILE A 232 5.62 -2.27 10.20
N PHE A 233 4.67 -1.75 9.41
CA PHE A 233 4.74 -1.63 7.96
C PHE A 233 4.82 -0.15 7.57
N TYR A 234 5.74 0.18 6.69
CA TYR A 234 5.72 1.42 5.91
C TYR A 234 5.53 1.06 4.44
N TYR A 235 4.60 1.73 3.75
CA TYR A 235 4.38 1.56 2.32
C TYR A 235 3.64 2.77 1.72
N ALA A 236 3.68 2.91 0.37
CA ALA A 236 2.85 3.88 -0.35
C ALA A 236 1.64 3.19 -0.99
N ASP A 237 0.56 3.93 -1.30
CA ASP A 237 -0.66 3.34 -1.88
C ASP A 237 -0.54 2.99 -3.38
N HIS A 238 0.31 3.67 -4.12
CA HIS A 238 0.75 3.38 -5.49
C HIS A 238 2.02 4.19 -5.83
N GLY A 239 2.51 4.10 -7.06
CA GLY A 239 3.67 4.85 -7.53
C GLY A 239 3.47 6.36 -7.53
N SER A 240 4.48 7.12 -7.94
CA SER A 240 4.51 8.59 -7.82
C SER A 240 3.31 9.28 -8.47
N GLY A 241 2.94 10.45 -7.93
CA GLY A 241 1.90 11.32 -8.50
C GLY A 241 2.28 12.02 -9.79
N MET A 242 3.51 11.82 -10.27
CA MET A 242 3.98 12.41 -11.52
C MET A 242 3.25 11.84 -12.74
N PRO A 243 3.05 12.62 -13.80
CA PRO A 243 2.43 12.16 -15.05
C PRO A 243 3.07 10.88 -15.60
N ARG A 244 2.31 10.00 -16.20
CA ARG A 244 2.60 8.63 -16.62
C ARG A 244 2.68 7.63 -15.44
N SER A 245 3.27 7.97 -14.30
CA SER A 245 3.29 7.05 -13.15
C SER A 245 1.89 6.85 -12.60
N LYS A 246 1.25 7.89 -12.09
CA LYS A 246 -0.14 7.79 -11.67
C LYS A 246 -1.07 7.52 -12.85
N ARG A 247 -2.03 6.63 -12.66
CA ARG A 247 -3.05 6.18 -13.64
C ARG A 247 -2.56 5.20 -14.70
N TRP A 248 -1.26 4.89 -14.76
CA TRP A 248 -0.76 3.95 -15.76
C TRP A 248 -0.09 2.73 -15.11
N PRO A 249 -0.45 1.47 -15.49
CA PRO A 249 0.06 0.26 -14.83
C PRO A 249 1.43 -0.19 -15.39
N CYS A 250 2.36 0.74 -15.52
CA CYS A 250 3.77 0.51 -15.70
C CYS A 250 4.48 0.39 -14.35
N ASN A 251 5.74 0.02 -14.32
CA ASN A 251 6.48 -0.15 -13.08
C ASN A 251 6.48 1.12 -12.21
N SER A 252 6.73 2.30 -12.82
CA SER A 252 6.74 3.57 -12.08
C SER A 252 5.37 3.94 -11.46
N GLY A 253 4.27 3.39 -11.98
CA GLY A 253 2.93 3.59 -11.45
C GLY A 253 2.52 2.57 -10.38
N LEU A 254 3.13 1.37 -10.41
CA LEU A 254 2.75 0.26 -9.55
C LEU A 254 3.76 -0.04 -8.45
N GLN A 255 5.06 0.18 -8.68
CA GLN A 255 6.08 -0.11 -7.70
C GLN A 255 6.02 0.88 -6.54
N VAL A 256 5.94 0.31 -5.33
CA VAL A 256 5.84 1.05 -4.07
C VAL A 256 6.99 0.69 -3.13
N PRO A 257 7.44 1.61 -2.29
CA PRO A 257 8.30 1.25 -1.18
C PRO A 257 7.52 0.37 -0.19
N VAL A 258 8.16 -0.68 0.31
CA VAL A 258 7.64 -1.50 1.42
C VAL A 258 8.78 -1.83 2.36
N VAL A 259 8.64 -1.42 3.62
CA VAL A 259 9.56 -1.76 4.72
C VAL A 259 8.73 -2.41 5.83
N VAL A 260 9.16 -3.57 6.31
CA VAL A 260 8.49 -4.26 7.42
C VAL A 260 9.49 -4.52 8.55
N HIS A 261 9.12 -4.11 9.76
CA HIS A 261 9.89 -4.38 10.96
C HIS A 261 9.17 -5.40 11.85
N PHE A 262 9.87 -6.47 12.20
CA PHE A 262 9.44 -7.45 13.20
C PHE A 262 10.33 -7.29 14.44
N PRO A 263 9.77 -6.87 15.59
CA PRO A 263 10.53 -6.85 16.85
C PRO A 263 10.90 -8.28 17.29
N ALA A 264 11.87 -8.41 18.16
CA ALA A 264 12.41 -9.71 18.60
C ALA A 264 11.33 -10.70 19.05
N LYS A 265 10.33 -10.22 19.80
CA LYS A 265 9.18 -11.00 20.28
C LYS A 265 8.41 -11.67 19.15
N TRP A 266 8.23 -10.99 18.03
CA TRP A 266 7.41 -11.43 16.90
C TRP A 266 8.21 -11.91 15.70
N LYS A 267 9.53 -12.05 15.84
CA LYS A 267 10.42 -12.48 14.75
C LYS A 267 10.04 -13.85 14.18
N HIS A 268 9.42 -14.72 14.98
CA HIS A 268 8.95 -16.04 14.53
C HIS A 268 7.79 -15.98 13.54
N LEU A 269 7.11 -14.82 13.40
CA LEU A 269 6.07 -14.56 12.40
C LEU A 269 6.63 -13.95 11.10
N ALA A 270 7.90 -13.59 11.06
CA ALA A 270 8.53 -12.99 9.89
C ALA A 270 8.70 -14.04 8.77
N PRO A 271 8.79 -13.60 7.49
CA PRO A 271 9.07 -14.52 6.39
C PRO A 271 10.46 -15.16 6.56
N PRO A 272 10.70 -16.38 6.01
CA PRO A 272 11.95 -17.11 6.23
C PRO A 272 13.23 -16.34 5.87
N GLU A 273 13.15 -15.48 4.84
CA GLU A 273 14.26 -14.66 4.38
C GLU A 273 14.48 -13.39 5.21
N TYR A 274 13.69 -13.16 6.27
CA TYR A 274 13.76 -11.94 7.07
C TYR A 274 15.12 -11.75 7.74
N LYS A 275 15.76 -10.63 7.44
CA LYS A 275 16.98 -10.17 8.08
C LYS A 275 16.84 -8.66 8.37
N ALA A 276 17.01 -8.28 9.62
CA ALA A 276 17.02 -6.87 9.99
C ALA A 276 18.15 -6.13 9.25
N GLY A 277 17.86 -4.97 8.66
CA GLY A 277 18.75 -4.23 7.78
C GLY A 277 18.96 -4.88 6.41
N GLY A 278 18.28 -5.99 6.12
CA GLY A 278 18.35 -6.69 4.84
C GLY A 278 17.31 -6.23 3.84
N ALA A 279 17.38 -6.82 2.65
CA ALA A 279 16.40 -6.60 1.59
C ALA A 279 16.01 -7.94 0.94
N SER A 280 14.75 -8.05 0.54
CA SER A 280 14.16 -9.20 -0.14
C SER A 280 13.78 -8.84 -1.57
N ASP A 281 14.05 -9.77 -2.49
CA ASP A 281 13.56 -9.72 -3.88
C ASP A 281 12.26 -10.52 -4.07
N ARG A 282 11.62 -10.95 -2.98
CA ARG A 282 10.28 -11.53 -3.04
C ARG A 282 9.33 -10.59 -3.75
N LEU A 283 8.59 -11.14 -4.71
CA LEU A 283 7.46 -10.46 -5.31
C LEU A 283 6.33 -10.40 -4.29
N ILE A 284 5.87 -9.21 -3.96
CA ILE A 284 4.68 -8.98 -3.14
C ILE A 284 3.75 -7.99 -3.82
N SER A 285 2.48 -8.19 -3.63
CA SER A 285 1.43 -7.38 -4.22
C SER A 285 0.42 -6.95 -3.16
N PHE A 286 -0.31 -5.89 -3.39
CA PHE A 286 -1.31 -5.42 -2.41
C PHE A 286 -2.39 -6.43 -2.10
N VAL A 287 -2.68 -7.34 -3.02
CA VAL A 287 -3.62 -8.44 -2.77
C VAL A 287 -3.14 -9.35 -1.64
N ASP A 288 -1.82 -9.38 -1.36
CA ASP A 288 -1.19 -10.20 -0.33
C ASP A 288 -1.27 -9.58 1.08
N PHE A 289 -1.57 -8.28 1.19
CA PHE A 289 -1.52 -7.56 2.47
C PHE A 289 -2.63 -8.00 3.43
N ALA A 290 -3.88 -8.09 2.96
CA ALA A 290 -5.00 -8.55 3.79
C ALA A 290 -4.76 -9.96 4.36
N PRO A 291 -4.45 -11.00 3.55
CA PRO A 291 -4.16 -12.33 4.09
C PRO A 291 -2.92 -12.34 4.99
N THR A 292 -1.91 -11.50 4.73
CA THR A 292 -0.72 -11.38 5.60
C THR A 292 -1.07 -10.83 6.97
N VAL A 293 -1.85 -9.76 7.05
CA VAL A 293 -2.30 -9.19 8.33
C VAL A 293 -3.13 -10.20 9.13
N LEU A 294 -4.05 -10.90 8.49
CA LEU A 294 -4.82 -11.96 9.15
C LEU A 294 -3.90 -13.08 9.67
N SER A 295 -2.95 -13.52 8.86
CA SER A 295 -1.95 -14.53 9.23
C SER A 295 -1.09 -14.08 10.43
N LEU A 296 -0.65 -12.81 10.48
CA LEU A 296 0.06 -12.22 11.60
C LEU A 296 -0.78 -12.20 12.88
N ALA A 297 -2.07 -11.95 12.76
CA ALA A 297 -3.02 -12.01 13.88
C ALA A 297 -3.40 -13.44 14.30
N GLY A 298 -2.87 -14.47 13.64
CA GLY A 298 -3.18 -15.87 13.89
C GLY A 298 -4.54 -16.30 13.35
N ILE A 299 -5.11 -15.54 12.41
CA ILE A 299 -6.39 -15.81 11.75
C ILE A 299 -6.11 -16.46 10.38
N GLN A 300 -6.74 -17.61 10.12
CA GLN A 300 -6.65 -18.26 8.81
C GLN A 300 -7.29 -17.35 7.75
N PRO A 301 -6.54 -16.93 6.71
CA PRO A 301 -7.12 -16.15 5.63
C PRO A 301 -8.26 -16.93 4.95
N PRO A 302 -9.40 -16.29 4.63
CA PRO A 302 -10.49 -16.94 3.90
C PRO A 302 -10.03 -17.40 2.51
N ALA A 303 -10.51 -18.57 2.09
CA ALA A 303 -10.12 -19.18 0.80
C ALA A 303 -10.53 -18.35 -0.44
N TRP A 304 -11.46 -17.41 -0.29
CA TRP A 304 -11.85 -16.51 -1.37
C TRP A 304 -10.90 -15.32 -1.57
N MET A 305 -9.98 -15.03 -0.62
CA MET A 305 -8.94 -14.05 -0.84
C MET A 305 -7.98 -14.54 -1.93
N GLN A 306 -7.63 -13.67 -2.86
CA GLN A 306 -6.79 -14.00 -4.01
C GLN A 306 -5.29 -13.81 -3.73
N GLY A 307 -4.97 -13.10 -2.66
CA GLY A 307 -3.58 -12.88 -2.24
C GLY A 307 -3.01 -14.03 -1.42
N HIS A 308 -1.69 -13.99 -1.24
CA HIS A 308 -0.88 -14.99 -0.58
C HIS A 308 -0.15 -14.37 0.61
N ALA A 309 -0.43 -14.82 1.82
CA ALA A 309 0.24 -14.30 3.01
C ALA A 309 1.75 -14.56 2.91
N PHE A 310 2.58 -13.52 2.98
CA PHE A 310 4.05 -13.66 2.94
C PHE A 310 4.69 -13.77 4.33
N ALA A 311 3.89 -13.60 5.39
CA ALA A 311 4.34 -13.68 6.78
C ALA A 311 3.21 -14.20 7.69
N GLY A 312 3.51 -14.47 8.97
CA GLY A 312 2.56 -14.88 9.98
C GLY A 312 2.45 -16.40 10.14
N LYS A 313 1.35 -16.85 10.73
CA LYS A 313 1.12 -18.26 11.05
C LYS A 313 0.78 -19.13 9.83
N PHE A 314 0.27 -18.51 8.76
CA PHE A 314 -0.23 -19.20 7.56
C PHE A 314 0.45 -18.64 6.29
N PRO A 315 1.81 -18.67 6.21
CA PRO A 315 2.51 -18.15 5.04
C PRO A 315 2.29 -19.06 3.83
N ALA A 316 2.25 -18.45 2.66
CA ALA A 316 2.16 -19.14 1.38
C ALA A 316 3.47 -19.03 0.59
N PRO A 317 3.73 -19.92 -0.37
CA PRO A 317 4.85 -19.81 -1.29
C PRO A 317 4.85 -18.48 -2.07
N MET A 318 6.03 -18.02 -2.45
CA MET A 318 6.18 -16.86 -3.32
C MET A 318 5.56 -17.14 -4.70
N GLN A 319 4.82 -16.16 -5.22
CA GLN A 319 4.27 -16.23 -6.57
C GLN A 319 5.35 -15.88 -7.60
N PRO A 320 5.37 -16.53 -8.77
CA PRO A 320 6.33 -16.22 -9.83
C PRO A 320 6.04 -14.90 -10.55
N PHE A 321 4.81 -14.41 -10.45
CA PHE A 321 4.36 -13.16 -11.06
C PHE A 321 3.43 -12.40 -10.12
N ILE A 322 3.45 -11.07 -10.25
CA ILE A 322 2.44 -10.18 -9.68
C ILE A 322 1.81 -9.36 -10.81
N PHE A 323 0.59 -8.86 -10.56
CA PHE A 323 -0.26 -8.32 -11.61
C PHE A 323 -0.72 -6.89 -11.31
N GLY A 324 -0.85 -6.11 -12.39
CA GLY A 324 -1.40 -4.78 -12.35
C GLY A 324 -2.55 -4.61 -13.36
N PHE A 325 -3.38 -3.59 -13.13
CA PHE A 325 -4.50 -3.30 -14.02
C PHE A 325 -4.81 -1.82 -14.08
N ARG A 326 -5.49 -1.43 -15.15
CA ARG A 326 -6.18 -0.17 -15.29
C ARG A 326 -7.58 -0.41 -15.85
N GLY A 327 -8.59 0.19 -15.24
CA GLY A 327 -9.93 0.38 -15.78
C GLY A 327 -10.18 1.87 -16.04
N ARG A 328 -11.42 2.36 -15.84
CA ARG A 328 -11.71 3.79 -15.87
C ARG A 328 -11.06 4.47 -14.67
N MET A 329 -10.28 5.50 -14.95
CA MET A 329 -9.66 6.36 -13.94
C MET A 329 -10.03 7.81 -14.26
N ASP A 330 -10.56 8.53 -13.25
CA ASP A 330 -11.19 9.83 -13.44
C ASP A 330 -12.23 9.77 -14.59
N GLU A 331 -12.20 10.71 -15.55
CA GLU A 331 -13.12 10.77 -16.68
C GLU A 331 -12.70 9.93 -17.89
N ARG A 332 -11.62 9.13 -17.79
CA ARG A 332 -11.08 8.36 -18.94
C ARG A 332 -11.10 6.86 -18.71
N ILE A 333 -11.74 6.17 -19.67
CA ILE A 333 -11.76 4.72 -19.71
C ILE A 333 -10.52 4.20 -20.44
N ASP A 334 -10.01 3.08 -19.95
CA ASP A 334 -9.04 2.23 -20.62
C ASP A 334 -9.22 0.79 -20.10
N CYS A 335 -8.61 -0.17 -20.75
CA CYS A 335 -8.54 -1.54 -20.28
C CYS A 335 -7.12 -2.05 -20.48
N VAL A 336 -6.35 -2.10 -19.41
CA VAL A 336 -4.95 -2.53 -19.45
C VAL A 336 -4.72 -3.56 -18.35
N ARG A 337 -3.90 -4.54 -18.65
CA ARG A 337 -3.39 -5.53 -17.69
C ARG A 337 -1.88 -5.56 -17.79
N SER A 338 -1.21 -5.69 -16.65
CA SER A 338 0.24 -5.86 -16.61
C SER A 338 0.65 -7.01 -15.69
N ALA A 339 1.82 -7.54 -15.93
CA ALA A 339 2.43 -8.58 -15.11
C ALA A 339 3.93 -8.34 -15.01
N THR A 340 4.55 -8.76 -13.90
CA THR A 340 6.01 -8.75 -13.74
C THR A 340 6.49 -9.97 -12.98
N ASP A 341 7.69 -10.46 -13.35
CA ASP A 341 8.51 -11.40 -12.59
C ASP A 341 9.56 -10.66 -11.70
N GLY A 342 9.47 -9.31 -11.68
CA GLY A 342 10.41 -8.43 -10.97
C GLY A 342 11.60 -7.95 -11.80
N ARG A 343 11.81 -8.50 -13.02
CA ARG A 343 12.74 -8.01 -14.02
C ARG A 343 12.02 -7.50 -15.26
N TYR A 344 11.15 -8.32 -15.83
CA TYR A 344 10.37 -7.94 -17.00
C TYR A 344 9.02 -7.40 -16.59
N VAL A 345 8.55 -6.37 -17.30
CA VAL A 345 7.18 -5.85 -17.21
C VAL A 345 6.50 -6.08 -18.55
N TYR A 346 5.47 -6.91 -18.55
CA TYR A 346 4.60 -7.10 -19.70
C TYR A 346 3.30 -6.30 -19.51
N VAL A 347 2.88 -5.59 -20.55
CA VAL A 347 1.63 -4.81 -20.58
C VAL A 347 0.79 -5.22 -21.77
N ARG A 348 -0.47 -5.56 -21.53
CA ARG A 348 -1.48 -5.81 -22.56
C ARG A 348 -2.48 -4.67 -22.60
N ASN A 349 -2.57 -3.99 -23.74
CA ASN A 349 -3.49 -2.90 -24.03
C ASN A 349 -4.69 -3.43 -24.80
N PHE A 350 -5.87 -3.55 -24.17
CA PHE A 350 -7.09 -4.04 -24.81
C PHE A 350 -7.84 -2.93 -25.58
N MET A 351 -7.45 -1.66 -25.39
CA MET A 351 -7.99 -0.50 -26.10
C MET A 351 -6.86 0.27 -26.81
N PRO A 352 -6.16 -0.35 -27.81
CA PRO A 352 -4.99 0.28 -28.43
C PRO A 352 -5.33 1.53 -29.25
N HIS A 353 -6.59 1.72 -29.64
CA HIS A 353 -7.08 2.92 -30.32
C HIS A 353 -7.09 4.18 -29.45
N LEU A 354 -6.83 4.07 -28.14
CA LEU A 354 -6.66 5.19 -27.22
C LEU A 354 -5.17 5.39 -26.90
N SER A 355 -4.74 6.64 -26.72
CA SER A 355 -3.39 6.91 -26.19
C SER A 355 -3.28 6.50 -24.72
N GLN A 356 -2.05 6.34 -24.23
CA GLN A 356 -1.81 6.29 -22.80
C GLN A 356 -2.17 7.64 -22.14
N GLY A 357 -1.68 8.73 -22.68
CA GLY A 357 -1.85 10.10 -22.22
C GLY A 357 -3.19 10.72 -22.63
N GLN A 358 -4.32 10.08 -22.27
CA GLN A 358 -5.63 10.69 -22.46
C GLN A 358 -5.74 11.97 -21.63
N HIS A 359 -6.53 12.96 -22.13
CA HIS A 359 -6.74 14.19 -21.39
C HIS A 359 -7.53 13.94 -20.10
N VAL A 360 -6.91 14.20 -18.95
CA VAL A 360 -7.51 14.18 -17.62
C VAL A 360 -7.27 15.55 -17.00
N ASP A 361 -8.34 16.30 -16.71
CA ASP A 361 -8.24 17.69 -16.21
C ASP A 361 -7.38 17.78 -14.95
N TYR A 362 -7.55 16.83 -14.04
CA TYR A 362 -6.78 16.79 -12.81
C TYR A 362 -5.26 16.59 -13.05
N GLN A 363 -4.90 15.75 -14.02
CA GLN A 363 -3.50 15.54 -14.41
C GLN A 363 -2.93 16.75 -15.16
N PHE A 364 -3.74 17.39 -16.04
CA PHE A 364 -3.36 18.59 -16.78
C PHE A 364 -3.21 19.84 -15.89
N ALA A 365 -3.69 19.81 -14.66
CA ALA A 365 -3.37 20.82 -13.67
C ALA A 365 -1.87 20.86 -13.30
N THR A 366 -1.12 19.77 -13.50
CA THR A 366 0.32 19.69 -13.24
C THR A 366 1.13 20.29 -14.40
N PRO A 367 2.04 21.24 -14.16
CA PRO A 367 2.84 21.91 -15.21
C PRO A 367 3.55 20.92 -16.13
N THR A 368 4.18 19.89 -15.59
CA THR A 368 4.83 18.82 -16.36
C THR A 368 3.94 18.26 -17.48
N THR A 369 2.65 17.99 -17.19
CA THR A 369 1.73 17.41 -18.17
C THR A 369 1.53 18.35 -19.37
N ARG A 370 1.32 19.64 -19.10
CA ARG A 370 1.07 20.64 -20.14
C ARG A 370 2.29 20.84 -21.04
N VAL A 371 3.46 21.08 -20.42
CA VAL A 371 4.71 21.29 -21.16
C VAL A 371 5.04 20.05 -22.02
N TRP A 372 4.84 18.86 -21.49
CA TRP A 372 5.08 17.62 -22.21
C TRP A 372 4.11 17.42 -23.38
N PHE A 373 2.81 17.68 -23.16
CA PHE A 373 1.81 17.60 -24.22
C PHE A 373 2.05 18.62 -25.35
N ASP A 374 2.40 19.87 -24.99
CA ASP A 374 2.69 20.92 -25.96
C ASP A 374 3.95 20.57 -26.78
N LEU A 375 4.97 20.01 -26.14
CA LEU A 375 6.16 19.53 -26.84
C LEU A 375 5.82 18.44 -27.85
N PHE A 376 4.98 17.45 -27.45
CA PHE A 376 4.50 16.41 -28.36
C PHE A 376 3.71 17.00 -29.54
N LYS A 377 2.77 17.89 -29.29
CA LYS A 377 1.96 18.54 -30.34
C LYS A 377 2.81 19.35 -31.32
N SER A 378 3.89 19.93 -30.87
CA SER A 378 4.82 20.67 -31.74
C SER A 378 5.71 19.78 -32.62
N GLY A 379 5.65 18.45 -32.48
CA GLY A 379 6.48 17.49 -33.18
C GLY A 379 7.94 17.46 -32.75
N LYS A 380 8.29 18.10 -31.60
CA LYS A 380 9.68 18.21 -31.10
C LYS A 380 10.00 17.17 -30.01
N ALA A 381 9.00 16.39 -29.58
CA ALA A 381 9.21 15.34 -28.58
C ALA A 381 10.09 14.22 -29.15
N THR A 382 11.00 13.69 -28.33
CA THR A 382 11.78 12.50 -28.68
C THR A 382 10.87 11.27 -28.79
N GLU A 383 11.41 10.15 -29.31
CA GLU A 383 10.69 8.87 -29.36
C GLU A 383 10.17 8.48 -27.98
N ALA A 384 11.03 8.48 -26.94
CA ALA A 384 10.69 8.17 -25.56
C ALA A 384 9.58 9.06 -25.01
N GLN A 385 9.62 10.35 -25.31
CA GLN A 385 8.64 11.34 -24.88
C GLN A 385 7.30 11.23 -25.64
N SER A 386 7.30 10.61 -26.82
CA SER A 386 6.11 10.49 -27.68
C SER A 386 5.26 9.28 -27.37
N ILE A 387 5.83 8.20 -26.79
CA ILE A 387 5.14 6.93 -26.52
C ILE A 387 3.81 7.14 -25.78
N PHE A 388 3.84 7.98 -24.74
CA PHE A 388 2.67 8.23 -23.89
C PHE A 388 1.48 8.88 -24.61
N TRP A 389 1.76 9.73 -25.61
CA TRP A 389 0.74 10.54 -26.32
C TRP A 389 0.28 9.92 -27.64
N ARG A 390 1.02 8.94 -28.12
CA ARG A 390 0.81 8.35 -29.45
C ARG A 390 -0.51 7.59 -29.57
N VAL A 391 -1.15 7.67 -30.74
CA VAL A 391 -2.33 6.91 -31.15
C VAL A 391 -2.03 6.26 -32.50
N PRO A 392 -2.27 4.95 -32.66
CA PRO A 392 -2.57 3.98 -31.61
C PRO A 392 -1.39 3.75 -30.67
N LYS A 393 -1.65 3.33 -29.41
CA LYS A 393 -0.60 2.77 -28.55
C LYS A 393 -0.34 1.31 -28.93
N ALA A 394 0.82 0.79 -28.56
CA ALA A 394 1.17 -0.60 -28.81
C ALA A 394 0.15 -1.54 -28.13
N PRO A 395 -0.37 -2.60 -28.81
CA PRO A 395 -1.27 -3.56 -28.18
C PRO A 395 -0.59 -4.40 -27.10
N GLU A 396 0.72 -4.62 -27.22
CA GLU A 396 1.57 -5.32 -26.28
C GLU A 396 2.88 -4.56 -26.04
N GLU A 397 3.31 -4.55 -24.80
CA GLU A 397 4.57 -3.92 -24.39
C GLU A 397 5.34 -4.88 -23.47
N LEU A 398 6.67 -4.94 -23.64
CA LEU A 398 7.57 -5.71 -22.80
C LEU A 398 8.80 -4.86 -22.52
N TYR A 399 9.14 -4.72 -21.24
CA TYR A 399 10.28 -3.91 -20.80
C TYR A 399 11.19 -4.73 -19.88
N ASP A 400 12.52 -4.59 -20.03
CA ASP A 400 13.52 -5.14 -19.12
C ASP A 400 13.98 -4.04 -18.16
N LEU A 401 13.50 -4.04 -16.93
CA LEU A 401 13.80 -3.02 -15.92
C LEU A 401 15.28 -2.91 -15.54
N THR A 402 16.09 -3.95 -15.83
CA THR A 402 17.54 -3.92 -15.57
C THR A 402 18.27 -3.00 -16.54
N THR A 403 17.80 -2.90 -17.76
CA THR A 403 18.43 -2.12 -18.85
C THR A 403 17.62 -0.90 -19.26
N ASP A 404 16.33 -0.89 -18.94
CA ASP A 404 15.37 0.17 -19.29
C ASP A 404 14.43 0.47 -18.11
N PRO A 405 14.93 1.07 -17.03
CA PRO A 405 14.11 1.37 -15.84
C PRO A 405 13.02 2.43 -16.11
N ASP A 406 13.12 3.18 -17.20
CA ASP A 406 12.14 4.19 -17.61
C ASP A 406 11.07 3.61 -18.55
N GLU A 407 11.16 2.33 -18.95
CA GLU A 407 10.19 1.63 -19.80
C GLU A 407 9.88 2.41 -21.10
N VAL A 408 10.93 2.76 -21.84
CA VAL A 408 10.85 3.51 -23.11
C VAL A 408 11.24 2.68 -24.33
N LYS A 409 11.75 1.46 -24.13
CA LYS A 409 12.18 0.55 -25.19
C LYS A 409 11.30 -0.71 -25.17
N ASN A 410 10.22 -0.70 -25.94
CA ASN A 410 9.34 -1.85 -26.06
C ASN A 410 10.02 -3.02 -26.77
N LEU A 411 10.14 -4.16 -26.11
CA LEU A 411 10.76 -5.41 -26.61
C LEU A 411 9.74 -6.42 -27.16
N ALA A 412 8.43 -6.15 -27.09
CA ALA A 412 7.39 -7.11 -27.44
C ALA A 412 7.46 -7.64 -28.90
N ALA A 413 8.00 -6.86 -29.81
CA ALA A 413 8.22 -7.25 -31.20
C ALA A 413 9.61 -7.84 -31.48
N SER A 414 10.49 -7.90 -30.48
CA SER A 414 11.84 -8.43 -30.65
C SER A 414 11.81 -9.97 -30.62
N PRO A 415 12.44 -10.67 -31.59
CA PRO A 415 12.62 -12.11 -31.47
C PRO A 415 13.52 -12.40 -30.29
N GLN A 416 13.05 -13.19 -29.33
CA GLN A 416 13.82 -13.72 -28.22
C GLN A 416 13.85 -15.23 -28.28
#